data_f4d612523b1b877d64f6b3f167d96003
#
_entry.id   f4d612523b1b877d64f6b3f167d96003
#
_cell.length_a   1.000
_cell.length_b   1.000
_cell.length_c   1.000
_cell.angle_alpha   90.00
_cell.angle_beta   90.00
_cell.angle_gamma   90.00
#
_symmetry.space_group_name_H-M   'P 1'
#
loop_
_entity.id
_entity.type
_entity.pdbx_description
1 polymer ?
#
loop_
_entity_poly.entity_id
_entity_poly.type
_entity_poly.pdbx_seq_one_letter_code
_entity_poly.pdbx_strand_id
1 'polypeptide(L)'
;MKKKLLAIALCMCTVFSVAGCKEKAKKEEKQETKYELGQYKGIEVDSSLKTVDQKDIDAYLESELKYHATDENLKEGVLEKDGRAKITYVSTVDGKEYKKSEGYIISLTSTGFNVAGVVDALIGKNVGEKLSLDLKLDEKFSDTTVAGKDIHFDITIEAKVISVVPEFTDEFVKDKYGYLGLSTKDDFLKFLEEDIYVSQIYSEVWDVVMENLKMVSYDTDTLEQLATELEEYEEYQIYMTYGIDMKTYLSYMGMDEDDYSEMVKESAKEYKKQEILVDAIAEAEGLEITDELYDAKILEYAKAYGFETVEEFESYYGDMTRDDFEFTILSELVIKLICDNVVFVDGLGLRTEEESSSGQTSTEASTGEATTGEATTKEEETTK
;
A
#
# COMPACT_ATOMS: atom_id res chain seq x y z
N MET A 1 0.13 0.69 -6.15
CA MET A 1 0.90 1.86 -6.57
C MET A 1 0.08 3.13 -6.84
N LYS A 2 -1.24 3.11 -7.16
CA LYS A 2 -2.13 4.29 -6.99
C LYS A 2 -2.04 4.88 -5.57
N LYS A 3 -1.57 4.10 -4.64
CA LYS A 3 -1.32 4.50 -3.25
C LYS A 3 -0.05 5.33 -3.03
N LYS A 4 0.80 5.57 -4.02
CA LYS A 4 2.05 6.32 -3.80
C LYS A 4 1.96 7.80 -4.20
N LEU A 5 1.20 8.18 -5.19
CA LEU A 5 0.96 9.59 -5.56
C LEU A 5 0.07 10.33 -4.55
N LEU A 6 -0.89 9.65 -3.94
CA LEU A 6 -1.64 10.13 -2.77
C LEU A 6 -1.04 9.63 -1.44
N ALA A 7 0.00 8.80 -1.47
CA ALA A 7 0.46 8.02 -0.33
C ALA A 7 1.20 8.85 0.73
N ILE A 8 1.72 10.03 0.41
CA ILE A 8 2.33 10.87 1.44
C ILE A 8 1.25 11.41 2.37
N ALA A 9 0.11 11.83 1.84
CA ALA A 9 -1.02 12.26 2.67
C ALA A 9 -1.83 11.08 3.22
N LEU A 10 -1.98 9.99 2.48
CA LEU A 10 -2.80 8.85 2.90
C LEU A 10 -2.05 7.81 3.75
N CYS A 11 -0.72 7.72 3.71
CA CYS A 11 0.02 6.94 4.71
C CYS A 11 -0.15 7.50 6.14
N MET A 12 -0.45 8.80 6.28
CA MET A 12 -0.85 9.36 7.57
C MET A 12 -2.32 9.08 7.93
N CYS A 13 -3.17 8.75 6.97
CA CYS A 13 -4.63 8.70 7.14
C CYS A 13 -5.24 7.29 7.14
N THR A 14 -4.48 6.24 6.84
CA THR A 14 -5.03 4.87 6.85
C THR A 14 -5.36 4.32 8.23
N VAL A 15 -5.15 5.11 9.28
CA VAL A 15 -5.43 4.72 10.68
C VAL A 15 -6.64 5.44 11.28
N PHE A 16 -7.18 6.48 10.63
CA PHE A 16 -8.24 7.31 11.22
C PHE A 16 -9.66 7.05 10.68
N SER A 17 -10.08 5.81 10.61
CA SER A 17 -11.51 5.52 10.46
C SER A 17 -12.14 5.01 11.76
N VAL A 18 -11.86 5.69 12.88
CA VAL A 18 -12.54 5.35 14.13
C VAL A 18 -13.35 6.54 14.59
N ALA A 19 -14.60 6.54 14.14
CA ALA A 19 -15.60 7.52 14.53
C ALA A 19 -15.84 7.48 16.04
N GLY A 20 -15.39 8.53 16.73
CA GLY A 20 -15.61 8.69 18.16
C GLY A 20 -17.07 8.83 18.51
N CYS A 21 -17.65 7.84 19.18
CA CYS A 21 -18.87 8.01 19.94
C CYS A 21 -18.63 8.95 21.13
N LYS A 22 -19.13 10.17 21.05
CA LYS A 22 -19.13 11.11 22.20
C LYS A 22 -20.09 10.64 23.29
N GLU A 23 -19.63 9.80 24.19
CA GLU A 23 -20.30 9.64 25.50
C GLU A 23 -19.76 10.66 26.50
N LYS A 24 -20.69 11.36 27.17
CA LYS A 24 -20.38 12.33 28.21
C LYS A 24 -19.88 11.62 29.46
N ALA A 25 -18.57 11.53 29.64
CA ALA A 25 -17.94 11.06 30.87
C ALA A 25 -17.80 12.16 31.92
N LYS A 26 -17.82 11.74 33.20
CA LYS A 26 -17.76 12.55 34.40
C LYS A 26 -16.46 13.34 34.50
N LYS A 27 -16.53 14.56 35.04
CA LYS A 27 -15.39 15.42 35.34
C LYS A 27 -14.48 14.78 36.41
N GLU A 28 -13.43 14.14 35.99
CA GLU A 28 -12.13 14.07 36.67
C GLU A 28 -11.26 15.17 36.10
N GLU A 29 -10.26 15.67 36.86
CA GLU A 29 -9.35 16.70 36.34
C GLU A 29 -8.59 16.11 35.14
N LYS A 30 -9.06 16.42 33.93
CA LYS A 30 -8.41 15.98 32.68
C LYS A 30 -7.04 16.62 32.59
N GLN A 31 -6.02 15.81 32.37
CA GLN A 31 -4.69 16.31 32.03
C GLN A 31 -4.76 16.88 30.60
N GLU A 32 -4.67 18.19 30.46
CA GLU A 32 -4.66 18.86 29.16
C GLU A 32 -3.42 18.48 28.35
N THR A 33 -3.61 18.26 27.05
CA THR A 33 -2.49 18.17 26.12
C THR A 33 -1.78 19.50 26.01
N LYS A 34 -0.45 19.50 26.23
CA LYS A 34 0.41 20.69 26.15
C LYS A 34 1.64 20.38 25.32
N TYR A 35 2.00 21.32 24.49
CA TYR A 35 3.14 21.23 23.59
C TYR A 35 3.81 22.58 23.36
N GLU A 36 5.02 22.55 22.84
CA GLU A 36 5.75 23.70 22.33
C GLU A 36 6.08 23.44 20.86
N LEU A 37 5.47 24.23 19.95
CA LEU A 37 5.76 24.14 18.54
C LEU A 37 7.17 24.66 18.27
N GLY A 38 8.03 23.80 17.73
CA GLY A 38 9.40 24.14 17.38
C GLY A 38 9.54 24.70 15.96
N GLN A 39 10.74 24.59 15.41
CA GLN A 39 11.02 25.04 14.05
C GLN A 39 10.44 24.06 13.04
N TYR A 40 9.61 24.55 12.11
CA TYR A 40 9.04 23.81 10.98
C TYR A 40 9.30 24.47 9.62
N LYS A 41 9.87 25.69 9.60
CA LYS A 41 10.34 26.38 8.39
C LYS A 41 11.84 26.59 8.44
N GLY A 42 12.48 26.65 7.29
CA GLY A 42 13.92 26.87 7.19
C GLY A 42 14.74 25.66 7.66
N ILE A 43 14.16 24.46 7.60
CA ILE A 43 14.92 23.23 7.83
C ILE A 43 15.95 23.09 6.71
N GLU A 44 17.19 22.81 7.06
CA GLU A 44 18.28 22.66 6.12
C GLU A 44 18.21 21.28 5.46
N VAL A 45 18.32 21.25 4.13
CA VAL A 45 18.37 20.03 3.30
C VAL A 45 19.51 20.13 2.29
N ASP A 46 19.99 18.99 1.79
CA ASP A 46 21.08 19.00 0.81
C ASP A 46 20.64 19.63 -0.52
N SER A 47 21.53 20.41 -1.12
CA SER A 47 21.28 21.10 -2.39
C SER A 47 21.01 20.16 -3.57
N SER A 48 21.37 18.89 -3.50
CA SER A 48 21.04 17.89 -4.52
C SER A 48 19.53 17.71 -4.70
N LEU A 49 18.75 17.99 -3.65
CA LEU A 49 17.29 17.88 -3.65
C LEU A 49 16.56 19.07 -4.31
N LYS A 50 17.29 20.06 -4.82
CA LYS A 50 16.67 21.18 -5.56
C LYS A 50 16.01 20.78 -6.86
N THR A 51 16.45 19.68 -7.44
CA THR A 51 15.99 19.17 -8.73
C THR A 51 15.69 17.69 -8.62
N VAL A 52 14.68 17.28 -9.33
CA VAL A 52 14.33 15.87 -9.50
C VAL A 52 15.20 15.27 -10.60
N ASP A 53 15.76 14.08 -10.38
CA ASP A 53 16.52 13.38 -11.43
C ASP A 53 15.53 12.89 -12.52
N GLN A 54 15.87 13.15 -13.78
CA GLN A 54 15.05 12.70 -14.92
C GLN A 54 14.82 11.18 -14.90
N LYS A 55 15.78 10.41 -14.40
CA LYS A 55 15.65 8.97 -14.24
C LYS A 55 14.48 8.58 -13.31
N ASP A 56 14.24 9.37 -12.26
CA ASP A 56 13.17 9.09 -11.31
C ASP A 56 11.80 9.44 -11.91
N ILE A 57 11.74 10.53 -12.68
CA ILE A 57 10.55 10.89 -13.47
C ILE A 57 10.23 9.79 -14.48
N ASP A 58 11.25 9.31 -15.23
CA ASP A 58 11.08 8.26 -16.24
C ASP A 58 10.63 6.93 -15.60
N ALA A 59 11.22 6.55 -14.46
CA ALA A 59 10.85 5.34 -13.72
C ALA A 59 9.41 5.41 -13.18
N TYR A 60 9.01 6.57 -12.69
CA TYR A 60 7.66 6.80 -12.20
C TYR A 60 6.64 6.73 -13.34
N LEU A 61 6.93 7.42 -14.46
CA LEU A 61 6.10 7.36 -15.66
C LEU A 61 5.96 5.94 -16.20
N GLU A 62 7.07 5.19 -16.27
CA GLU A 62 7.02 3.77 -16.70
C GLU A 62 6.14 2.93 -15.78
N SER A 63 6.26 3.11 -14.46
CA SER A 63 5.43 2.42 -13.48
C SER A 63 3.96 2.77 -13.64
N GLU A 64 3.65 4.05 -13.88
CA GLU A 64 2.29 4.54 -14.04
C GLU A 64 1.64 4.01 -15.33
N LEU A 65 2.36 4.02 -16.43
CA LEU A 65 1.89 3.42 -17.68
C LEU A 65 1.65 1.90 -17.53
N LYS A 66 2.54 1.18 -16.85
CA LYS A 66 2.35 -0.24 -16.54
C LYS A 66 1.12 -0.50 -15.68
N TYR A 67 0.83 0.39 -14.74
CA TYR A 67 -0.37 0.28 -13.93
C TYR A 67 -1.65 0.35 -14.76
N HIS A 68 -1.67 1.17 -15.81
CA HIS A 68 -2.78 1.29 -16.75
C HIS A 68 -2.76 0.27 -17.89
N ALA A 69 -1.84 -0.71 -17.84
CA ALA A 69 -1.81 -1.76 -18.83
C ALA A 69 -3.10 -2.61 -18.81
N THR A 70 -3.55 -2.99 -19.99
CA THR A 70 -4.73 -3.83 -20.18
C THR A 70 -4.34 -5.20 -20.71
N ASP A 71 -5.14 -6.22 -20.38
CA ASP A 71 -4.92 -7.57 -20.87
C ASP A 71 -5.53 -7.77 -22.25
N GLU A 72 -4.70 -8.17 -23.21
CA GLU A 72 -5.15 -8.59 -24.54
C GLU A 72 -5.05 -10.12 -24.68
N ASN A 73 -6.11 -10.72 -25.23
CA ASN A 73 -6.24 -12.15 -25.45
C ASN A 73 -5.89 -12.50 -26.90
N LEU A 74 -4.64 -12.86 -27.17
CA LEU A 74 -4.19 -13.31 -28.48
C LEU A 74 -4.74 -14.71 -28.78
N LYS A 75 -5.41 -14.84 -29.92
CA LYS A 75 -6.05 -16.10 -30.38
C LYS A 75 -5.09 -17.07 -31.09
N GLU A 76 -3.81 -16.69 -31.19
CA GLU A 76 -2.74 -17.50 -31.76
C GLU A 76 -1.43 -17.26 -31.01
N GLY A 77 -0.46 -18.12 -31.19
CA GLY A 77 0.87 -18.03 -30.62
C GLY A 77 1.19 -19.18 -29.66
N VAL A 78 2.46 -19.22 -29.27
CA VAL A 78 3.02 -20.22 -28.34
C VAL A 78 3.02 -19.67 -26.92
N LEU A 79 2.69 -20.50 -25.95
CA LEU A 79 2.77 -20.16 -24.54
C LEU A 79 4.23 -20.24 -24.07
N GLU A 80 4.71 -19.16 -23.48
CA GLU A 80 6.10 -19.04 -23.02
C GLU A 80 6.15 -19.08 -21.47
N LYS A 81 7.28 -19.54 -20.95
CA LYS A 81 7.55 -19.46 -19.52
C LYS A 81 7.43 -18.01 -19.03
N ASP A 82 6.94 -17.83 -17.82
CA ASP A 82 6.68 -16.54 -17.17
C ASP A 82 5.62 -15.67 -17.87
N GLY A 83 4.95 -16.23 -18.89
CA GLY A 83 3.81 -15.63 -19.56
C GLY A 83 2.50 -15.92 -18.84
N ARG A 84 1.38 -15.55 -19.50
CA ARG A 84 0.02 -15.84 -19.02
C ARG A 84 -0.82 -16.45 -20.13
N ALA A 85 -1.72 -17.33 -19.74
CA ALA A 85 -2.66 -17.98 -20.69
C ALA A 85 -4.09 -17.94 -20.14
N LYS A 86 -5.05 -17.85 -21.04
CA LYS A 86 -6.47 -18.07 -20.73
C LYS A 86 -6.80 -19.51 -21.10
N ILE A 87 -7.30 -20.27 -20.13
CA ILE A 87 -7.63 -21.67 -20.30
C ILE A 87 -9.04 -21.98 -19.79
N THR A 88 -9.65 -23.01 -20.37
CA THR A 88 -10.79 -23.67 -19.75
C THR A 88 -10.37 -25.08 -19.38
N TYR A 89 -10.69 -25.52 -18.18
CA TYR A 89 -10.36 -26.86 -17.74
C TYR A 89 -11.48 -27.53 -16.96
N VAL A 90 -11.47 -28.87 -17.03
CA VAL A 90 -12.23 -29.75 -16.14
C VAL A 90 -11.24 -30.70 -15.50
N SER A 91 -11.31 -30.86 -14.18
CA SER A 91 -10.52 -31.85 -13.46
C SER A 91 -11.43 -32.92 -12.84
N THR A 92 -10.93 -34.16 -12.79
CA THR A 92 -11.66 -35.29 -12.21
C THR A 92 -10.74 -36.06 -11.24
N VAL A 93 -11.31 -36.50 -10.11
CA VAL A 93 -10.67 -37.38 -9.12
C VAL A 93 -11.59 -38.58 -8.90
N ASP A 94 -11.04 -39.79 -8.92
CA ASP A 94 -11.82 -41.03 -8.80
C ASP A 94 -13.00 -41.12 -9.83
N GLY A 95 -12.80 -40.53 -11.03
CA GLY A 95 -13.79 -40.52 -12.11
C GLY A 95 -14.97 -39.57 -11.90
N LYS A 96 -14.90 -38.69 -10.91
CA LYS A 96 -15.91 -37.64 -10.64
C LYS A 96 -15.31 -36.26 -10.88
N GLU A 97 -16.13 -35.36 -11.44
CA GLU A 97 -15.72 -33.95 -11.56
C GLU A 97 -15.33 -33.40 -10.18
N TYR A 98 -14.09 -32.88 -10.09
CA TYR A 98 -13.56 -32.23 -8.90
C TYR A 98 -13.66 -30.72 -9.02
N LYS A 99 -13.18 -30.14 -10.14
CA LYS A 99 -13.24 -28.70 -10.39
C LYS A 99 -13.36 -28.43 -11.88
N LYS A 100 -14.19 -27.43 -12.22
CA LYS A 100 -14.32 -26.86 -13.56
C LYS A 100 -14.10 -25.37 -13.50
N SER A 101 -13.38 -24.80 -14.48
CA SER A 101 -13.24 -23.37 -14.64
C SER A 101 -13.20 -23.03 -16.13
N GLU A 102 -13.93 -21.99 -16.51
CA GLU A 102 -13.97 -21.46 -17.86
C GLU A 102 -13.29 -20.10 -17.89
N GLY A 103 -12.42 -19.88 -18.89
CA GLY A 103 -11.74 -18.62 -19.07
C GLY A 103 -10.76 -18.24 -17.95
N TYR A 104 -10.23 -19.23 -17.24
CA TYR A 104 -9.28 -19.01 -16.15
C TYR A 104 -7.95 -18.47 -16.69
N ILE A 105 -7.46 -17.35 -16.12
CA ILE A 105 -6.15 -16.82 -16.46
C ILE A 105 -5.11 -17.44 -15.53
N ILE A 106 -4.21 -18.22 -16.11
CA ILE A 106 -3.12 -18.89 -15.44
C ILE A 106 -1.80 -18.16 -15.71
N SER A 107 -1.00 -17.95 -14.67
CA SER A 107 0.38 -17.52 -14.80
C SER A 107 1.28 -18.73 -15.07
N LEU A 108 2.17 -18.63 -16.05
CA LEU A 108 3.07 -19.73 -16.45
C LEU A 108 4.39 -19.69 -15.66
N THR A 109 4.29 -19.37 -14.36
CA THR A 109 5.35 -19.42 -13.37
C THR A 109 5.29 -20.70 -12.55
N SER A 110 6.34 -21.05 -11.84
CA SER A 110 6.38 -22.27 -11.00
C SER A 110 5.29 -22.34 -9.93
N THR A 111 4.73 -21.20 -9.53
CA THR A 111 3.63 -21.07 -8.54
C THR A 111 2.29 -20.71 -9.16
N GLY A 112 2.21 -20.61 -10.49
CA GLY A 112 1.01 -20.13 -11.21
C GLY A 112 -0.21 -21.05 -11.13
N PHE A 113 -0.04 -22.30 -10.66
CA PHE A 113 -1.12 -23.24 -10.43
C PHE A 113 -0.80 -24.16 -9.25
N ASN A 114 -1.83 -24.50 -8.48
CA ASN A 114 -1.66 -25.27 -7.24
C ASN A 114 -1.49 -26.79 -7.45
N VAL A 115 -1.50 -27.28 -8.70
CA VAL A 115 -1.21 -28.68 -9.04
C VAL A 115 0.05 -28.72 -9.89
N ALA A 116 1.08 -29.37 -9.36
CA ALA A 116 2.37 -29.52 -10.04
C ALA A 116 2.21 -30.22 -11.39
N GLY A 117 2.95 -29.76 -12.41
CA GLY A 117 2.94 -30.31 -13.76
C GLY A 117 1.95 -29.65 -14.72
N VAL A 118 0.92 -28.94 -14.25
CA VAL A 118 -0.04 -28.25 -15.13
C VAL A 118 0.66 -27.14 -15.91
N VAL A 119 1.43 -26.28 -15.25
CA VAL A 119 2.16 -25.18 -15.88
C VAL A 119 3.18 -25.71 -16.88
N ASP A 120 3.98 -26.72 -16.49
CA ASP A 120 5.00 -27.33 -17.35
C ASP A 120 4.37 -27.94 -18.64
N ALA A 121 3.19 -28.52 -18.52
CA ALA A 121 2.48 -29.08 -19.66
C ALA A 121 1.95 -28.02 -20.62
N LEU A 122 1.70 -26.80 -20.14
CA LEU A 122 1.21 -25.66 -20.95
C LEU A 122 2.33 -24.93 -21.70
N ILE A 123 3.53 -24.83 -21.08
CA ILE A 123 4.67 -24.14 -21.71
C ILE A 123 5.05 -24.83 -23.03
N GLY A 124 5.23 -24.03 -24.09
CA GLY A 124 5.55 -24.50 -25.43
C GLY A 124 4.34 -24.96 -26.27
N LYS A 125 3.13 -24.93 -25.71
CA LYS A 125 1.90 -25.23 -26.42
C LYS A 125 1.35 -24.05 -27.19
N ASN A 126 0.60 -24.33 -28.24
CA ASN A 126 -0.08 -23.30 -29.02
C ASN A 126 -1.48 -23.03 -28.50
N VAL A 127 -1.93 -21.79 -28.70
CA VAL A 127 -3.34 -21.44 -28.51
C VAL A 127 -4.23 -22.32 -29.38
N GLY A 128 -5.32 -22.81 -28.82
CA GLY A 128 -6.26 -23.75 -29.46
C GLY A 128 -5.94 -25.22 -29.18
N GLU A 129 -4.77 -25.57 -28.67
CA GLU A 129 -4.46 -26.94 -28.29
C GLU A 129 -5.33 -27.40 -27.10
N LYS A 130 -5.62 -28.70 -27.11
CA LYS A 130 -6.29 -29.40 -26.00
C LYS A 130 -5.31 -30.39 -25.40
N LEU A 131 -5.23 -30.37 -24.06
CA LEU A 131 -4.36 -31.25 -23.29
C LEU A 131 -5.24 -32.16 -22.44
N SER A 132 -4.77 -33.39 -22.28
CA SER A 132 -5.33 -34.36 -21.33
C SER A 132 -4.19 -34.84 -20.47
N LEU A 133 -4.22 -34.56 -19.17
CA LEU A 133 -3.10 -34.74 -18.25
C LEU A 133 -3.53 -35.61 -17.08
N ASP A 134 -2.77 -36.68 -16.84
CA ASP A 134 -2.88 -37.48 -15.63
C ASP A 134 -1.76 -37.06 -14.67
N LEU A 135 -2.11 -36.50 -13.51
CA LEU A 135 -1.19 -35.96 -12.51
C LEU A 135 -1.52 -36.56 -11.14
N LYS A 136 -0.64 -36.34 -10.18
CA LYS A 136 -0.86 -36.73 -8.79
C LYS A 136 -0.86 -35.50 -7.89
N LEU A 137 -1.87 -35.40 -7.04
CA LEU A 137 -1.94 -34.36 -6.02
C LEU A 137 -0.90 -34.63 -4.92
N ASP A 138 -0.32 -33.57 -4.40
CA ASP A 138 0.59 -33.64 -3.25
C ASP A 138 -0.12 -34.24 -2.02
N GLU A 139 0.62 -34.96 -1.18
CA GLU A 139 0.07 -35.52 0.07
C GLU A 139 -0.33 -34.43 1.08
N LYS A 140 0.22 -33.22 0.93
CA LYS A 140 -0.10 -32.02 1.72
C LYS A 140 -1.06 -31.07 0.98
N PHE A 141 -1.73 -31.55 -0.07
CA PHE A 141 -2.69 -30.71 -0.79
C PHE A 141 -3.75 -30.15 0.17
N SER A 142 -4.12 -28.91 0.00
CA SER A 142 -5.00 -28.16 0.93
C SER A 142 -6.38 -28.82 1.13
N ASP A 143 -6.93 -29.44 0.08
CA ASP A 143 -8.12 -30.28 0.20
C ASP A 143 -7.70 -31.70 0.58
N THR A 144 -7.77 -32.01 1.87
CA THR A 144 -7.41 -33.32 2.44
C THR A 144 -8.25 -34.48 1.93
N THR A 145 -9.42 -34.22 1.34
CA THR A 145 -10.30 -35.28 0.79
C THR A 145 -9.77 -35.88 -0.50
N VAL A 146 -8.90 -35.16 -1.19
CA VAL A 146 -8.28 -35.55 -2.47
C VAL A 146 -6.74 -35.59 -2.41
N ALA A 147 -6.13 -35.16 -1.31
CA ALA A 147 -4.67 -35.16 -1.15
C ALA A 147 -4.09 -36.56 -1.44
N GLY A 148 -2.96 -36.59 -2.18
CA GLY A 148 -2.27 -37.82 -2.58
C GLY A 148 -2.95 -38.68 -3.66
N LYS A 149 -4.13 -38.26 -4.13
CA LYS A 149 -4.87 -38.98 -5.18
C LYS A 149 -4.41 -38.58 -6.60
N ASP A 150 -4.73 -39.46 -7.55
CA ASP A 150 -4.57 -39.15 -8.96
C ASP A 150 -5.68 -38.19 -9.40
N ILE A 151 -5.30 -37.20 -10.20
CA ILE A 151 -6.19 -36.20 -10.78
C ILE A 151 -5.98 -36.12 -12.29
N HIS A 152 -7.07 -36.10 -13.03
CA HIS A 152 -7.07 -35.94 -14.45
C HIS A 152 -7.55 -34.54 -14.83
N PHE A 153 -6.88 -33.89 -15.79
CA PHE A 153 -7.26 -32.60 -16.35
C PHE A 153 -7.51 -32.71 -17.86
N ASP A 154 -8.64 -32.22 -18.29
CA ASP A 154 -8.89 -31.83 -19.69
C ASP A 154 -8.80 -30.30 -19.77
N ILE A 155 -7.81 -29.80 -20.51
CA ILE A 155 -7.52 -28.36 -20.61
C ILE A 155 -7.67 -27.94 -22.10
N THR A 156 -8.33 -26.82 -22.33
CA THR A 156 -8.34 -26.13 -23.63
C THR A 156 -7.64 -24.79 -23.48
N ILE A 157 -6.64 -24.49 -24.30
CA ILE A 157 -5.93 -23.22 -24.34
C ILE A 157 -6.72 -22.24 -25.23
N GLU A 158 -7.31 -21.21 -24.61
CA GLU A 158 -8.19 -20.27 -25.32
C GLU A 158 -7.46 -19.07 -25.89
N ALA A 159 -6.42 -18.59 -25.19
CA ALA A 159 -5.63 -17.43 -25.60
C ALA A 159 -4.26 -17.40 -24.89
N LYS A 160 -3.29 -16.75 -25.52
CA LYS A 160 -2.12 -16.18 -24.86
C LYS A 160 -2.52 -14.80 -24.35
N VAL A 161 -2.32 -14.54 -23.07
CA VAL A 161 -2.63 -13.24 -22.44
C VAL A 161 -1.37 -12.41 -22.39
N ILE A 162 -1.41 -11.23 -23.00
CA ILE A 162 -0.33 -10.25 -22.93
C ILE A 162 -0.83 -8.98 -22.24
N SER A 163 0.09 -8.30 -21.58
CA SER A 163 -0.17 -6.98 -20.99
C SER A 163 0.23 -5.92 -22.00
N VAL A 164 -0.70 -5.08 -22.40
CA VAL A 164 -0.48 -3.98 -23.33
C VAL A 164 -0.41 -2.69 -22.55
N VAL A 165 0.80 -2.13 -22.47
CA VAL A 165 1.05 -0.83 -21.84
C VAL A 165 0.57 0.27 -22.78
N PRO A 166 -0.25 1.23 -22.32
CA PRO A 166 -0.73 2.32 -23.16
C PRO A 166 0.41 3.25 -23.57
N GLU A 167 0.25 3.91 -24.72
CA GLU A 167 1.15 4.98 -25.12
C GLU A 167 0.93 6.23 -24.28
N PHE A 168 2.00 6.91 -23.90
CA PHE A 168 1.94 8.20 -23.20
C PHE A 168 1.59 9.32 -24.17
N THR A 169 0.31 9.71 -24.18
CA THR A 169 -0.24 10.73 -25.07
C THR A 169 -1.05 11.77 -24.28
N ASP A 170 -1.33 12.93 -24.89
CA ASP A 170 -2.19 13.95 -24.28
C ASP A 170 -3.60 13.39 -24.02
N GLU A 171 -4.10 12.51 -24.92
CA GLU A 171 -5.41 11.86 -24.75
C GLU A 171 -5.40 10.93 -23.51
N PHE A 172 -4.33 10.15 -23.34
CA PHE A 172 -4.14 9.33 -22.14
C PHE A 172 -4.17 10.17 -20.86
N VAL A 173 -3.41 11.27 -20.84
CA VAL A 173 -3.37 12.16 -19.67
C VAL A 173 -4.75 12.73 -19.38
N LYS A 174 -5.45 13.24 -20.40
CA LYS A 174 -6.78 13.79 -20.23
C LYS A 174 -7.81 12.76 -19.75
N ASP A 175 -7.73 11.50 -20.26
CA ASP A 175 -8.63 10.42 -19.86
C ASP A 175 -8.38 9.97 -18.41
N LYS A 176 -7.11 9.84 -18.02
CA LYS A 176 -6.74 9.27 -16.72
C LYS A 176 -6.61 10.32 -15.60
N TYR A 177 -6.20 11.54 -15.94
CA TYR A 177 -5.83 12.59 -14.96
C TYR A 177 -6.55 13.91 -15.21
N GLY A 178 -7.54 13.94 -16.11
CA GLY A 178 -8.33 15.15 -16.38
C GLY A 178 -9.08 15.67 -15.14
N TYR A 179 -9.36 14.83 -14.15
CA TYR A 179 -9.93 15.22 -12.86
C TYR A 179 -8.99 16.08 -12.00
N LEU A 180 -7.66 15.99 -12.24
CA LEU A 180 -6.63 16.85 -11.64
C LEU A 180 -6.43 18.15 -12.45
N GLY A 181 -7.23 18.39 -13.49
CA GLY A 181 -7.05 19.49 -14.41
C GLY A 181 -5.93 19.30 -15.44
N LEU A 182 -5.30 18.11 -15.48
CA LEU A 182 -4.22 17.82 -16.41
C LEU A 182 -4.78 17.43 -17.79
N SER A 183 -4.17 17.95 -18.85
CA SER A 183 -4.67 17.75 -20.21
C SER A 183 -3.59 17.40 -21.24
N THR A 184 -2.33 17.60 -20.90
CA THR A 184 -1.19 17.33 -21.79
C THR A 184 -0.12 16.51 -21.08
N LYS A 185 0.76 15.89 -21.87
CA LYS A 185 1.94 15.20 -21.34
C LYS A 185 2.82 16.12 -20.51
N ASP A 186 2.99 17.36 -20.96
CA ASP A 186 3.80 18.35 -20.25
C ASP A 186 3.18 18.72 -18.89
N ASP A 187 1.84 18.80 -18.79
CA ASP A 187 1.17 19.02 -17.51
C ASP A 187 1.43 17.86 -16.56
N PHE A 188 1.32 16.62 -17.06
CA PHE A 188 1.53 15.42 -16.28
C PHE A 188 2.98 15.27 -15.80
N LEU A 189 3.96 15.54 -16.68
CA LEU A 189 5.37 15.48 -16.30
C LEU A 189 5.72 16.52 -15.23
N LYS A 190 5.18 17.72 -15.29
CA LYS A 190 5.34 18.72 -14.23
C LYS A 190 4.70 18.29 -12.93
N PHE A 191 3.53 17.70 -13.00
CA PHE A 191 2.85 17.14 -11.83
C PHE A 191 3.70 16.03 -11.18
N LEU A 192 4.27 15.10 -11.97
CA LEU A 192 5.17 14.08 -11.46
C LEU A 192 6.44 14.67 -10.84
N GLU A 193 7.04 15.67 -11.50
CA GLU A 193 8.23 16.36 -11.00
C GLU A 193 7.95 17.03 -9.65
N GLU A 194 6.80 17.70 -9.51
CA GLU A 194 6.39 18.33 -8.25
C GLU A 194 6.13 17.29 -7.15
N ASP A 195 5.45 16.19 -7.47
CA ASP A 195 5.16 15.12 -6.52
C ASP A 195 6.44 14.42 -6.02
N ILE A 196 7.36 14.08 -6.92
CA ILE A 196 8.66 13.50 -6.56
C ILE A 196 9.48 14.50 -5.74
N TYR A 197 9.49 15.78 -6.13
CA TYR A 197 10.17 16.85 -5.39
C TYR A 197 9.65 16.94 -3.94
N VAL A 198 8.34 17.02 -3.76
CA VAL A 198 7.74 17.07 -2.42
C VAL A 198 8.08 15.81 -1.63
N SER A 199 7.99 14.63 -2.25
CA SER A 199 8.31 13.36 -1.60
C SER A 199 9.75 13.28 -1.10
N GLN A 200 10.73 13.69 -1.92
CA GLN A 200 12.14 13.66 -1.54
C GLN A 200 12.48 14.69 -0.45
N ILE A 201 11.86 15.87 -0.46
CA ILE A 201 12.03 16.85 0.61
C ILE A 201 11.35 16.37 1.89
N TYR A 202 10.13 15.85 1.79
CA TYR A 202 9.38 15.33 2.93
C TYR A 202 10.17 14.28 3.71
N SER A 203 10.80 13.32 3.01
CA SER A 203 11.59 12.27 3.65
C SER A 203 12.78 12.80 4.46
N GLU A 204 13.30 13.98 4.11
CA GLU A 204 14.41 14.61 4.81
C GLU A 204 13.98 15.49 6.01
N VAL A 205 12.77 16.05 5.94
CA VAL A 205 12.38 17.10 6.90
C VAL A 205 11.34 16.68 7.92
N TRP A 206 10.51 15.67 7.60
CA TRP A 206 9.36 15.33 8.45
C TRP A 206 9.76 14.95 9.87
N ASP A 207 10.72 14.03 10.01
CA ASP A 207 11.20 13.60 11.33
C ASP A 207 11.83 14.74 12.11
N VAL A 208 12.58 15.62 11.43
CA VAL A 208 13.17 16.81 12.08
C VAL A 208 12.09 17.73 12.64
N VAL A 209 11.01 17.96 11.87
CA VAL A 209 9.89 18.80 12.30
C VAL A 209 9.13 18.12 13.45
N MET A 210 8.92 16.80 13.35
CA MET A 210 8.33 16.00 14.42
C MET A 210 9.15 16.05 15.72
N GLU A 211 10.48 15.94 15.64
CA GLU A 211 11.38 16.05 16.80
C GLU A 211 11.37 17.44 17.42
N ASN A 212 11.21 18.49 16.61
CA ASN A 212 11.12 19.87 17.05
C ASN A 212 9.84 20.17 17.83
N LEU A 213 8.75 19.41 17.63
CA LEU A 213 7.56 19.50 18.46
C LEU A 213 7.81 18.86 19.82
N LYS A 214 7.86 19.66 20.87
CA LYS A 214 8.09 19.19 22.25
C LYS A 214 6.76 18.95 22.95
N MET A 215 6.43 17.70 23.17
CA MET A 215 5.29 17.34 23.99
C MET A 215 5.61 17.55 25.49
N VAL A 216 4.77 18.30 26.19
CA VAL A 216 4.87 18.53 27.64
C VAL A 216 3.95 17.59 28.41
N SER A 217 2.74 17.37 27.91
CA SER A 217 1.78 16.42 28.43
C SER A 217 0.78 15.99 27.37
N TYR A 218 0.23 14.79 27.53
CA TYR A 218 -0.90 14.29 26.73
C TYR A 218 -2.14 14.16 27.60
N ASP A 219 -3.32 14.32 27.02
CA ASP A 219 -4.57 13.85 27.61
C ASP A 219 -4.53 12.31 27.61
N THR A 220 -4.48 11.72 28.81
CA THR A 220 -4.35 10.27 28.96
C THR A 220 -5.58 9.52 28.48
N ASP A 221 -6.79 10.07 28.69
CA ASP A 221 -8.03 9.45 28.25
C ASP A 221 -8.07 9.34 26.72
N THR A 222 -7.64 10.42 26.03
CA THR A 222 -7.56 10.45 24.57
C THR A 222 -6.53 9.44 24.05
N LEU A 223 -5.36 9.30 24.70
CA LEU A 223 -4.38 8.30 24.28
C LEU A 223 -4.86 6.86 24.51
N GLU A 224 -5.51 6.58 25.65
CA GLU A 224 -6.04 5.26 25.94
C GLU A 224 -7.15 4.88 24.95
N GLN A 225 -8.00 5.84 24.60
CA GLN A 225 -9.01 5.64 23.56
C GLN A 225 -8.36 5.33 22.21
N LEU A 226 -7.41 6.16 21.77
CA LEU A 226 -6.70 5.97 20.49
C LEU A 226 -5.95 4.63 20.44
N ALA A 227 -5.29 4.23 21.54
CA ALA A 227 -4.63 2.93 21.60
C ALA A 227 -5.62 1.77 21.43
N THR A 228 -6.79 1.85 22.08
CA THR A 228 -7.85 0.85 21.92
C THR A 228 -8.35 0.76 20.47
N GLU A 229 -8.56 1.91 19.84
CA GLU A 229 -9.00 2.00 18.45
C GLU A 229 -7.96 1.40 17.49
N LEU A 230 -6.68 1.65 17.73
CA LEU A 230 -5.58 1.03 16.97
C LEU A 230 -5.53 -0.49 17.15
N GLU A 231 -5.68 -0.99 18.38
CA GLU A 231 -5.74 -2.44 18.65
C GLU A 231 -6.91 -3.10 17.90
N GLU A 232 -8.12 -2.53 17.97
CA GLU A 232 -9.31 -3.04 17.27
C GLU A 232 -9.12 -3.05 15.75
N TYR A 233 -8.52 -1.99 15.19
CA TYR A 233 -8.22 -1.89 13.77
C TYR A 233 -7.20 -2.95 13.32
N GLU A 234 -6.10 -3.11 14.05
CA GLU A 234 -5.07 -4.11 13.72
C GLU A 234 -5.62 -5.54 13.86
N GLU A 235 -6.42 -5.83 14.88
CA GLU A 235 -7.09 -7.12 15.04
C GLU A 235 -7.97 -7.44 13.83
N TYR A 236 -8.75 -6.45 13.38
CA TYR A 236 -9.58 -6.58 12.18
C TYR A 236 -8.73 -6.85 10.92
N GLN A 237 -7.64 -6.09 10.72
CA GLN A 237 -6.75 -6.26 9.56
C GLN A 237 -6.09 -7.66 9.54
N ILE A 238 -5.63 -8.14 10.70
CA ILE A 238 -5.03 -9.46 10.84
C ILE A 238 -6.07 -10.55 10.53
N TYR A 239 -7.27 -10.41 11.07
CA TYR A 239 -8.35 -11.37 10.78
C TYR A 239 -8.71 -11.39 9.29
N MET A 240 -8.84 -10.23 8.65
CA MET A 240 -9.18 -10.14 7.22
C MET A 240 -8.07 -10.66 6.31
N THR A 241 -6.81 -10.48 6.71
CA THR A 241 -5.65 -10.86 5.88
C THR A 241 -5.29 -12.33 6.05
N TYR A 242 -5.29 -12.83 7.28
CA TYR A 242 -4.77 -14.16 7.63
C TYR A 242 -5.85 -15.13 8.12
N GLY A 243 -7.04 -14.67 8.46
CA GLY A 243 -8.13 -15.50 9.00
C GLY A 243 -7.85 -16.06 10.40
N ILE A 244 -6.95 -15.41 11.16
CA ILE A 244 -6.55 -15.81 12.53
C ILE A 244 -6.80 -14.66 13.50
N ASP A 245 -6.92 -14.96 14.79
CA ASP A 245 -7.02 -13.95 15.83
C ASP A 245 -5.65 -13.33 16.18
N MET A 246 -5.66 -12.16 16.82
CA MET A 246 -4.47 -11.42 17.24
C MET A 246 -3.54 -12.29 18.10
N LYS A 247 -4.07 -13.03 19.05
CA LYS A 247 -3.27 -13.90 19.93
C LYS A 247 -2.47 -14.94 19.17
N THR A 248 -3.08 -15.57 18.17
CA THR A 248 -2.43 -16.54 17.28
C THR A 248 -1.34 -15.84 16.45
N TYR A 249 -1.63 -14.65 15.93
CA TYR A 249 -0.68 -13.85 15.17
C TYR A 249 0.55 -13.47 16.00
N LEU A 250 0.35 -12.92 17.20
CA LEU A 250 1.44 -12.57 18.14
C LEU A 250 2.31 -13.77 18.48
N SER A 251 1.69 -14.95 18.67
CA SER A 251 2.43 -16.18 18.90
C SER A 251 3.36 -16.56 17.74
N TYR A 252 2.94 -16.32 16.47
CA TYR A 252 3.80 -16.54 15.31
C TYR A 252 4.93 -15.51 15.21
N MET A 253 4.68 -14.28 15.65
CA MET A 253 5.68 -13.21 15.69
C MET A 253 6.64 -13.35 16.89
N GLY A 254 6.32 -14.22 17.86
CA GLY A 254 7.11 -14.37 19.09
C GLY A 254 7.00 -13.18 20.05
N MET A 255 5.91 -12.45 19.98
CA MET A 255 5.58 -11.27 20.80
C MET A 255 4.51 -11.64 21.83
N ASP A 256 4.62 -11.17 23.05
CA ASP A 256 3.55 -11.32 24.04
C ASP A 256 2.55 -10.16 24.01
N GLU A 257 1.38 -10.36 24.68
CA GLU A 257 0.29 -9.39 24.66
C GLU A 257 0.67 -8.07 25.40
N ASP A 258 1.55 -8.12 26.40
CA ASP A 258 2.00 -6.93 27.15
C ASP A 258 2.94 -6.07 26.29
N ASP A 259 3.92 -6.70 25.61
CA ASP A 259 4.83 -6.02 24.69
C ASP A 259 4.06 -5.37 23.52
N TYR A 260 3.06 -6.08 23.00
CA TYR A 260 2.18 -5.55 21.94
C TYR A 260 1.39 -4.33 22.43
N SER A 261 0.76 -4.41 23.60
CA SER A 261 0.01 -3.29 24.16
C SER A 261 0.89 -2.06 24.43
N GLU A 262 2.16 -2.25 24.85
CA GLU A 262 3.11 -1.15 24.99
C GLU A 262 3.46 -0.52 23.65
N MET A 263 3.70 -1.33 22.62
CA MET A 263 3.95 -0.88 21.25
C MET A 263 2.79 -0.05 20.70
N VAL A 264 1.55 -0.51 20.87
CA VAL A 264 0.36 0.23 20.41
C VAL A 264 0.21 1.57 21.14
N LYS A 265 0.50 1.63 22.45
CA LYS A 265 0.48 2.90 23.21
C LYS A 265 1.53 3.89 22.73
N GLU A 266 2.72 3.43 22.36
CA GLU A 266 3.72 4.30 21.75
C GLU A 266 3.27 4.78 20.36
N SER A 267 2.71 3.89 19.55
CA SER A 267 2.11 4.27 18.27
C SER A 267 1.01 5.32 18.43
N ALA A 268 0.13 5.16 19.43
CA ALA A 268 -0.91 6.15 19.73
C ALA A 268 -0.32 7.54 20.09
N LYS A 269 0.80 7.57 20.82
CA LYS A 269 1.48 8.85 21.12
C LYS A 269 2.05 9.50 19.86
N GLU A 270 2.69 8.73 18.98
CA GLU A 270 3.23 9.25 17.73
C GLU A 270 2.12 9.77 16.79
N TYR A 271 1.01 9.05 16.65
CA TYR A 271 -0.15 9.54 15.90
C TYR A 271 -0.70 10.83 16.48
N LYS A 272 -0.89 10.88 17.81
CA LYS A 272 -1.38 12.10 18.45
C LYS A 272 -0.43 13.26 18.32
N LYS A 273 0.88 13.00 18.32
CA LYS A 273 1.91 14.00 18.09
C LYS A 273 1.86 14.56 16.67
N GLN A 274 1.65 13.68 15.65
CA GLN A 274 1.49 14.11 14.27
C GLN A 274 0.24 15.00 14.09
N GLU A 275 -0.89 14.59 14.65
CA GLU A 275 -2.13 15.37 14.64
C GLU A 275 -1.91 16.77 15.25
N ILE A 276 -1.31 16.81 16.43
CA ILE A 276 -0.98 18.08 17.12
C ILE A 276 -0.04 18.94 16.28
N LEU A 277 0.96 18.35 15.63
CA LEU A 277 1.89 19.09 14.78
C LEU A 277 1.18 19.74 13.61
N VAL A 278 0.33 18.98 12.91
CA VAL A 278 -0.45 19.48 11.75
C VAL A 278 -1.36 20.64 12.19
N ASP A 279 -2.13 20.45 13.26
CA ASP A 279 -3.04 21.46 13.78
C ASP A 279 -2.29 22.70 14.24
N ALA A 280 -1.18 22.55 14.96
CA ALA A 280 -0.38 23.65 15.47
C ALA A 280 0.24 24.50 14.34
N ILE A 281 0.74 23.84 13.29
CA ILE A 281 1.28 24.55 12.11
C ILE A 281 0.15 25.23 11.35
N ALA A 282 -0.97 24.56 11.15
CA ALA A 282 -2.13 25.12 10.48
C ALA A 282 -2.66 26.38 11.20
N GLU A 283 -2.78 26.32 12.53
CA GLU A 283 -3.17 27.48 13.35
C GLU A 283 -2.15 28.62 13.22
N ALA A 284 -0.84 28.31 13.32
CA ALA A 284 0.23 29.30 13.23
C ALA A 284 0.27 30.02 11.86
N GLU A 285 -0.12 29.32 10.79
CA GLU A 285 -0.10 29.82 9.41
C GLU A 285 -1.47 30.31 8.93
N GLY A 286 -2.53 30.09 9.71
CA GLY A 286 -3.90 30.47 9.36
C GLY A 286 -4.42 29.66 8.18
N LEU A 287 -4.08 28.37 8.08
CA LEU A 287 -4.60 27.46 7.08
C LEU A 287 -6.01 27.04 7.49
N GLU A 288 -6.95 27.20 6.57
CA GLU A 288 -8.36 26.85 6.79
C GLU A 288 -8.86 26.01 5.60
N ILE A 289 -9.66 25.00 5.90
CA ILE A 289 -10.34 24.20 4.86
C ILE A 289 -11.67 24.86 4.55
N THR A 290 -11.76 25.50 3.39
CA THR A 290 -13.04 26.05 2.90
C THR A 290 -13.89 24.94 2.27
N ASP A 291 -15.22 25.14 2.19
CA ASP A 291 -16.11 24.17 1.54
C ASP A 291 -15.68 23.91 0.07
N GLU A 292 -15.25 24.97 -0.65
CA GLU A 292 -14.78 24.81 -2.03
C GLU A 292 -13.50 23.97 -2.14
N LEU A 293 -12.57 24.12 -1.19
CA LEU A 293 -11.34 23.30 -1.15
C LEU A 293 -11.67 21.86 -0.79
N TYR A 294 -12.53 21.67 0.20
CA TYR A 294 -13.01 20.34 0.61
C TYR A 294 -13.65 19.61 -0.58
N ASP A 295 -14.65 20.21 -1.22
CA ASP A 295 -15.37 19.62 -2.35
C ASP A 295 -14.42 19.25 -3.51
N ALA A 296 -13.45 20.12 -3.80
CA ALA A 296 -12.45 19.85 -4.84
C ALA A 296 -11.56 18.64 -4.47
N LYS A 297 -11.09 18.58 -3.23
CA LYS A 297 -10.19 17.51 -2.76
C LYS A 297 -10.90 16.17 -2.62
N ILE A 298 -12.12 16.14 -2.10
CA ILE A 298 -12.90 14.89 -2.01
C ILE A 298 -13.20 14.34 -3.40
N LEU A 299 -13.50 15.19 -4.39
CA LEU A 299 -13.66 14.73 -5.77
C LEU A 299 -12.34 14.18 -6.34
N GLU A 300 -11.22 14.84 -6.04
CA GLU A 300 -9.88 14.35 -6.41
C GLU A 300 -9.63 12.97 -5.83
N TYR A 301 -9.86 12.75 -4.53
CA TYR A 301 -9.71 11.45 -3.87
C TYR A 301 -10.64 10.40 -4.47
N ALA A 302 -11.93 10.70 -4.64
CA ALA A 302 -12.89 9.78 -5.26
C ALA A 302 -12.38 9.29 -6.62
N LYS A 303 -11.94 10.20 -7.48
CA LYS A 303 -11.41 9.86 -8.81
C LYS A 303 -10.09 9.07 -8.75
N ALA A 304 -9.16 9.46 -7.86
CA ALA A 304 -7.90 8.76 -7.68
C ALA A 304 -8.09 7.32 -7.20
N TYR A 305 -9.13 7.05 -6.41
CA TYR A 305 -9.50 5.70 -5.96
C TYR A 305 -10.39 4.95 -6.96
N GLY A 306 -10.76 5.58 -8.08
CA GLY A 306 -11.50 4.96 -9.18
C GLY A 306 -13.02 4.98 -9.00
N PHE A 307 -13.54 5.80 -8.08
CA PHE A 307 -14.98 6.03 -7.93
C PHE A 307 -15.48 7.03 -8.98
N GLU A 308 -16.70 6.85 -9.45
CA GLU A 308 -17.30 7.77 -10.40
C GLU A 308 -17.84 9.04 -9.74
N THR A 309 -18.30 8.92 -8.50
CA THR A 309 -18.89 10.03 -7.72
C THR A 309 -18.33 10.09 -6.30
N VAL A 310 -18.47 11.27 -5.69
CA VAL A 310 -18.11 11.50 -4.28
C VAL A 310 -19.00 10.65 -3.37
N GLU A 311 -20.30 10.51 -3.69
CA GLU A 311 -21.24 9.73 -2.91
C GLU A 311 -20.87 8.24 -2.85
N GLU A 312 -20.35 7.68 -3.95
CA GLU A 312 -19.85 6.29 -3.97
C GLU A 312 -18.60 6.15 -3.10
N PHE A 313 -17.69 7.11 -3.19
CA PHE A 313 -16.47 7.16 -2.38
C PHE A 313 -16.79 7.25 -0.88
N GLU A 314 -17.60 8.22 -0.48
CA GLU A 314 -18.03 8.39 0.91
C GLU A 314 -18.82 7.19 1.45
N SER A 315 -19.64 6.56 0.60
CA SER A 315 -20.37 5.34 0.99
C SER A 315 -19.43 4.14 1.20
N TYR A 316 -18.34 4.05 0.46
CA TYR A 316 -17.34 3.00 0.61
C TYR A 316 -16.52 3.18 1.89
N TYR A 317 -16.20 4.42 2.22
CA TYR A 317 -15.49 4.82 3.44
C TYR A 317 -16.45 5.28 4.54
N GLY A 318 -17.61 4.65 4.64
CA GLY A 318 -18.78 5.09 5.44
C GLY A 318 -18.54 5.33 6.92
N ASP A 319 -17.39 4.87 7.46
CA ASP A 319 -16.96 5.13 8.84
C ASP A 319 -16.08 6.39 8.96
N MET A 320 -15.60 6.96 7.83
CA MET A 320 -14.85 8.23 7.82
C MET A 320 -15.80 9.41 7.83
N THR A 321 -15.50 10.37 8.69
CA THR A 321 -16.25 11.62 8.82
C THR A 321 -15.66 12.73 7.95
N ARG A 322 -16.39 13.83 7.78
CA ARG A 322 -15.82 15.04 7.15
C ARG A 322 -14.56 15.53 7.88
N ASP A 323 -14.53 15.45 9.20
CA ASP A 323 -13.39 15.90 10.00
C ASP A 323 -12.13 15.07 9.67
N ASP A 324 -12.26 13.77 9.41
CA ASP A 324 -11.14 12.88 9.01
C ASP A 324 -10.57 13.28 7.64
N PHE A 325 -11.43 13.59 6.69
CA PHE A 325 -11.00 14.07 5.37
C PHE A 325 -10.41 15.48 5.45
N GLU A 326 -10.96 16.36 6.28
CA GLU A 326 -10.39 17.70 6.49
C GLU A 326 -8.99 17.62 7.08
N PHE A 327 -8.75 16.71 8.03
CA PHE A 327 -7.41 16.47 8.57
C PHE A 327 -6.44 15.98 7.49
N THR A 328 -6.87 15.10 6.59
CA THR A 328 -6.07 14.65 5.44
C THR A 328 -5.66 15.82 4.56
N ILE A 329 -6.62 16.66 4.17
CA ILE A 329 -6.37 17.82 3.34
C ILE A 329 -5.44 18.82 4.06
N LEU A 330 -5.67 19.05 5.35
CA LEU A 330 -4.84 19.92 6.16
C LEU A 330 -3.39 19.43 6.25
N SER A 331 -3.21 18.13 6.40
CA SER A 331 -1.89 17.47 6.40
C SER A 331 -1.15 17.71 5.08
N GLU A 332 -1.82 17.57 3.94
CA GLU A 332 -1.23 17.87 2.62
C GLU A 332 -0.77 19.35 2.53
N LEU A 333 -1.59 20.27 3.00
CA LEU A 333 -1.25 21.71 2.99
C LEU A 333 -0.04 22.01 3.90
N VAL A 334 0.00 21.41 5.08
CA VAL A 334 1.11 21.57 6.04
C VAL A 334 2.40 20.98 5.48
N ILE A 335 2.35 19.78 4.93
CA ILE A 335 3.52 19.13 4.30
C ILE A 335 4.05 20.00 3.17
N LYS A 336 3.17 20.46 2.27
CA LYS A 336 3.57 21.33 1.18
C LYS A 336 4.20 22.63 1.72
N LEU A 337 3.62 23.22 2.72
CA LEU A 337 4.15 24.44 3.34
C LEU A 337 5.55 24.19 3.92
N ILE A 338 5.78 23.08 4.60
CA ILE A 338 7.12 22.73 5.14
C ILE A 338 8.12 22.57 3.99
N CYS A 339 7.78 21.76 2.97
CA CYS A 339 8.64 21.48 1.83
C CYS A 339 8.98 22.72 1.00
N ASP A 340 8.03 23.65 0.85
CA ASP A 340 8.24 24.92 0.12
C ASP A 340 9.14 25.91 0.91
N ASN A 341 9.36 25.69 2.21
CA ASN A 341 10.11 26.60 3.08
C ASN A 341 11.45 26.03 3.59
N VAL A 342 12.01 25.03 2.92
CA VAL A 342 13.34 24.48 3.28
C VAL A 342 14.49 25.40 2.86
N VAL A 343 15.64 25.22 3.46
CA VAL A 343 16.88 25.91 3.11
C VAL A 343 17.87 24.91 2.53
N PHE A 344 18.29 25.13 1.28
CA PHE A 344 19.22 24.26 0.62
C PHE A 344 20.68 24.60 0.96
N VAL A 345 21.44 23.59 1.41
CA VAL A 345 22.84 23.70 1.83
C VAL A 345 23.69 22.73 1.01
N ASP A 346 24.81 23.22 0.45
CA ASP A 346 25.71 22.40 -0.34
C ASP A 346 26.50 21.45 0.56
N GLY A 347 26.48 20.15 0.21
CA GLY A 347 27.29 19.13 0.85
C GLY A 347 26.84 18.76 2.28
N LEU A 348 25.57 19.01 2.61
CA LEU A 348 24.96 18.56 3.86
C LEU A 348 24.90 17.03 3.93
N GLY A 349 24.63 16.39 2.78
CA GLY A 349 24.34 14.97 2.66
C GLY A 349 22.88 14.64 2.94
N LEU A 350 22.43 13.50 2.42
CA LEU A 350 21.07 12.98 2.66
C LEU A 350 21.05 12.24 4.00
N ARG A 351 19.91 12.25 4.67
CA ARG A 351 19.69 11.46 5.88
C ARG A 351 19.76 9.96 5.54
N THR A 352 20.33 9.18 6.45
CA THR A 352 20.38 7.71 6.29
C THR A 352 19.03 7.09 6.67
N GLU A 353 18.73 5.90 6.11
CA GLU A 353 17.49 5.17 6.47
C GLU A 353 17.37 4.89 7.98
N GLU A 354 18.51 4.75 8.70
CA GLU A 354 18.52 4.60 10.16
C GLU A 354 18.12 5.89 10.88
N GLU A 355 18.41 7.06 10.31
CA GLU A 355 18.02 8.36 10.85
C GLU A 355 16.59 8.75 10.51
N SER A 356 16.04 8.23 9.39
CA SER A 356 14.65 8.48 8.96
C SER A 356 13.63 7.48 9.53
N SER A 357 14.08 6.34 10.09
CA SER A 357 13.19 5.29 10.60
C SER A 357 12.88 5.40 12.10
N SER A 358 13.45 6.38 12.80
CA SER A 358 13.20 6.55 14.24
C SER A 358 11.78 7.00 14.61
N GLY A 359 10.96 7.37 13.61
CA GLY A 359 9.56 7.79 13.77
C GLY A 359 8.52 6.88 13.09
N GLN A 360 8.94 5.94 12.27
CA GLN A 360 8.03 4.99 11.64
C GLN A 360 8.08 3.63 12.32
N THR A 361 7.24 3.41 13.31
CA THR A 361 6.74 2.06 13.59
C THR A 361 5.90 1.64 12.39
N SER A 362 6.57 0.99 11.43
CA SER A 362 5.95 0.55 10.20
C SER A 362 4.94 -0.56 10.49
N THR A 363 3.66 -0.24 10.45
CA THR A 363 2.65 -1.19 10.03
C THR A 363 2.66 -1.29 8.50
N GLU A 364 3.82 -1.60 7.92
CA GLU A 364 3.83 -2.20 6.61
C GLU A 364 3.34 -3.63 6.78
N ALA A 365 2.07 -3.86 6.46
CA ALA A 365 1.60 -5.18 6.11
C ALA A 365 2.45 -5.63 4.91
N SER A 366 3.57 -6.29 5.22
CA SER A 366 4.44 -6.93 4.26
C SER A 366 3.59 -7.85 3.40
N THR A 367 3.35 -7.47 2.16
CA THR A 367 3.05 -8.43 1.12
C THR A 367 4.35 -9.22 0.93
N GLY A 368 4.53 -10.24 1.79
CA GLY A 368 5.69 -11.09 1.80
C GLY A 368 5.78 -11.87 0.50
N GLU A 369 6.71 -11.47 -0.35
CA GLU A 369 7.37 -12.42 -1.22
C GLU A 369 8.09 -13.42 -0.33
N ALA A 370 7.59 -14.65 -0.29
CA ALA A 370 8.24 -15.76 0.38
C ALA A 370 9.53 -16.08 -0.41
N THR A 371 10.63 -15.49 -0.01
CA THR A 371 11.96 -15.95 -0.39
C THR A 371 12.24 -17.27 0.36
N THR A 372 12.18 -18.37 -0.36
CA THR A 372 12.65 -19.67 0.10
C THR A 372 14.14 -19.58 0.39
N GLY A 373 14.47 -19.56 1.68
CA GLY A 373 15.86 -19.68 2.15
C GLY A 373 16.43 -21.04 1.80
N GLU A 374 17.47 -21.08 0.99
CA GLU A 374 18.34 -22.23 0.79
C GLU A 374 19.06 -22.56 2.10
N ALA A 375 18.72 -23.71 2.67
CA ALA A 375 19.47 -24.30 3.78
C ALA A 375 20.80 -24.87 3.26
N THR A 376 21.87 -24.12 3.43
CA THR A 376 23.23 -24.64 3.25
C THR A 376 23.58 -25.56 4.42
N THR A 377 23.54 -26.89 4.18
CA THR A 377 24.16 -27.89 5.01
C THR A 377 25.68 -27.76 4.93
N LYS A 378 26.29 -27.39 6.05
CA LYS A 378 27.75 -27.56 6.24
C LYS A 378 28.04 -29.00 6.55
N GLU A 379 28.74 -29.70 5.67
CA GLU A 379 29.46 -30.95 5.97
C GLU A 379 30.68 -30.60 6.83
N GLU A 380 30.72 -31.14 8.04
CA GLU A 380 31.95 -31.22 8.84
C GLU A 380 32.79 -32.40 8.35
N GLU A 381 33.91 -32.09 7.74
CA GLU A 381 34.99 -33.06 7.46
C GLU A 381 35.77 -33.32 8.77
N THR A 382 35.60 -34.49 9.37
CA THR A 382 36.49 -34.98 10.40
C THR A 382 37.55 -35.88 9.77
N THR A 383 38.77 -35.37 9.75
CA THR A 383 39.97 -36.10 9.45
C THR A 383 40.30 -37.07 10.59
N LYS A 384 40.35 -38.33 10.29
CA LYS A 384 41.45 -39.23 10.64
C LYS A 384 41.42 -40.47 9.81
#